data_b30ff8bf8e9eade56615cfbba71523d9
#
_entry.id   b30ff8bf8e9eade56615cfbba71523d9
#
_cell.length_a   1.000
_cell.length_b   1.000
_cell.length_c   1.000
_cell.angle_alpha   90.00
_cell.angle_beta   90.00
_cell.angle_gamma   90.00
#
_symmetry.space_group_name_H-M   'P 1'
#
loop_
_entity.id
_entity.type
_entity.pdbx_description
1 polymer ?
#
loop_
_entity_poly.entity_id
_entity_poly.type
_entity_poly.pdbx_seq_one_letter_code
_entity_poly.pdbx_strand_id
1 'polypeptide(L)'
;MNTSTHEVLTQAGFVPQQELSVRKIMTTKENGIQYALQISEDKESVLYQVDGDIITTGDKCDKLVLVKLSSEPEKWAEIFVELKGKDVGHALTQLIETIKHPIFKHQTNEVKRARVVATSFPANKSNPDIERKKIVLLRLGFEYKGLKPKQFDLI
;
A
#
# COMPACT_ATOMS: atom_id res chain seq x y z
N MET A 1 19.20 8.88 -13.53
CA MET A 1 17.94 8.29 -14.01
C MET A 1 17.07 7.89 -12.85
N ASN A 2 15.78 8.21 -12.96
CA ASN A 2 14.83 7.86 -11.92
C ASN A 2 14.33 6.43 -12.12
N THR A 3 14.56 5.57 -11.13
CA THR A 3 14.15 4.17 -11.16
C THR A 3 12.83 4.02 -10.41
N SER A 4 11.94 3.15 -10.89
CA SER A 4 10.69 2.86 -10.20
C SER A 4 10.88 1.79 -9.12
N THR A 5 9.99 1.76 -8.14
CA THR A 5 9.96 0.69 -7.15
C THR A 5 9.78 -0.67 -7.83
N HIS A 6 8.89 -0.75 -8.83
CA HIS A 6 8.67 -2.00 -9.57
C HIS A 6 9.96 -2.51 -10.23
N GLU A 7 10.72 -1.64 -10.85
CA GLU A 7 11.99 -2.02 -11.48
C GLU A 7 13.00 -2.51 -10.46
N VAL A 8 13.13 -1.82 -9.32
CA VAL A 8 14.05 -2.22 -8.25
C VAL A 8 13.67 -3.59 -7.70
N LEU A 9 12.39 -3.83 -7.44
CA LEU A 9 11.94 -5.12 -6.92
C LEU A 9 12.16 -6.25 -7.93
N THR A 10 11.90 -5.98 -9.21
CA THR A 10 12.13 -6.95 -10.29
C THR A 10 13.60 -7.32 -10.39
N GLN A 11 14.48 -6.33 -10.37
CA GLN A 11 15.94 -6.56 -10.44
C GLN A 11 16.47 -7.28 -9.21
N ALA A 12 15.84 -7.10 -8.05
CA ALA A 12 16.21 -7.80 -6.83
C ALA A 12 15.70 -9.24 -6.79
N GLY A 13 14.91 -9.66 -7.78
CA GLY A 13 14.41 -11.03 -7.89
C GLY A 13 13.07 -11.29 -7.24
N PHE A 14 12.36 -10.25 -6.77
CA PHE A 14 11.03 -10.42 -6.21
C PHE A 14 10.00 -10.65 -7.32
N VAL A 15 9.16 -11.66 -7.13
CA VAL A 15 8.11 -12.03 -8.08
C VAL A 15 6.77 -11.52 -7.58
N PRO A 16 6.05 -10.70 -8.36
CA PRO A 16 4.76 -10.19 -7.92
C PRO A 16 3.70 -11.29 -7.82
N GLN A 17 2.73 -11.10 -6.94
CA GLN A 17 1.56 -11.98 -6.85
C GLN A 17 0.64 -11.83 -8.04
N GLN A 18 0.53 -10.61 -8.57
CA GLN A 18 -0.16 -10.33 -9.83
C GLN A 18 0.77 -9.48 -10.68
N GLU A 19 1.06 -9.95 -11.89
CA GLU A 19 2.01 -9.30 -12.77
C GLU A 19 1.53 -7.95 -13.27
N LEU A 20 2.48 -7.11 -13.70
CA LEU A 20 2.16 -5.82 -14.28
C LEU A 20 1.30 -6.00 -15.54
N SER A 21 0.09 -5.48 -15.49
CA SER A 21 -0.83 -5.51 -16.62
C SER A 21 -1.92 -4.45 -16.45
N VAL A 22 -2.61 -4.13 -17.54
CA VAL A 22 -3.75 -3.22 -17.52
C VAL A 22 -4.91 -3.92 -16.82
N ARG A 23 -5.49 -3.25 -15.81
CA ARG A 23 -6.64 -3.76 -15.06
C ARG A 23 -7.60 -2.63 -14.76
N LYS A 24 -8.88 -2.96 -14.73
CA LYS A 24 -9.90 -2.03 -14.23
C LYS A 24 -10.08 -2.17 -12.73
N ILE A 25 -9.81 -3.35 -12.17
CA ILE A 25 -9.93 -3.64 -10.75
C ILE A 25 -8.76 -4.51 -10.32
N MET A 26 -8.11 -4.12 -9.23
CA MET A 26 -7.09 -4.93 -8.54
C MET A 26 -7.68 -5.38 -7.21
N THR A 27 -7.68 -6.69 -6.95
CA THR A 27 -8.15 -7.23 -5.66
C THR A 27 -7.07 -8.11 -5.04
N THR A 28 -7.02 -8.10 -3.70
CA THR A 28 -6.17 -8.99 -2.94
C THR A 28 -6.82 -9.33 -1.61
N LYS A 29 -6.56 -10.51 -1.10
CA LYS A 29 -7.11 -11.01 0.16
C LYS A 29 -6.03 -11.50 1.10
N GLU A 30 -6.28 -11.37 2.39
CA GLU A 30 -5.50 -11.99 3.45
C GLU A 30 -6.44 -12.29 4.61
N ASN A 31 -6.46 -13.54 5.09
CA ASN A 31 -7.30 -13.97 6.19
C ASN A 31 -8.79 -13.59 6.02
N GLY A 32 -9.30 -13.74 4.80
CA GLY A 32 -10.70 -13.43 4.50
C GLY A 32 -11.03 -11.96 4.33
N ILE A 33 -10.07 -11.05 4.53
CA ILE A 33 -10.25 -9.60 4.36
C ILE A 33 -9.76 -9.20 2.98
N GLN A 34 -10.58 -8.49 2.22
CA GLN A 34 -10.27 -8.10 0.84
C GLN A 34 -10.07 -6.60 0.69
N TYR A 35 -9.01 -6.23 -0.02
CA TYR A 35 -8.80 -4.89 -0.57
C TYR A 35 -9.17 -4.90 -2.05
N ALA A 36 -9.92 -3.90 -2.50
CA ALA A 36 -10.30 -3.75 -3.90
C ALA A 36 -10.02 -2.32 -4.35
N LEU A 37 -9.24 -2.19 -5.41
CA LEU A 37 -8.87 -0.91 -6.01
C LEU A 37 -9.50 -0.80 -7.39
N GLN A 38 -10.30 0.22 -7.62
CA GLN A 38 -10.87 0.54 -8.92
C GLN A 38 -9.91 1.48 -9.63
N ILE A 39 -9.48 1.09 -10.84
CA ILE A 39 -8.44 1.80 -11.60
C ILE A 39 -9.08 2.39 -12.85
N SER A 40 -9.02 3.73 -12.99
CA SER A 40 -9.53 4.42 -14.18
C SER A 40 -8.45 4.54 -15.26
N GLU A 41 -8.88 4.79 -16.51
CA GLU A 41 -8.00 5.17 -17.62
C GLU A 41 -6.98 4.12 -18.04
N ASP A 42 -7.34 2.83 -17.99
CA ASP A 42 -6.51 1.73 -18.50
C ASP A 42 -5.05 1.76 -18.04
N LYS A 43 -4.82 2.02 -16.75
CA LYS A 43 -3.47 2.02 -16.18
C LYS A 43 -2.98 0.62 -15.88
N GLU A 44 -1.68 0.41 -16.00
CA GLU A 44 -1.05 -0.82 -15.57
C GLU A 44 -0.88 -0.84 -14.06
N SER A 45 -1.07 -2.01 -13.46
CA SER A 45 -0.87 -2.22 -12.03
C SER A 45 -0.20 -3.55 -11.75
N VAL A 46 0.46 -3.63 -10.60
CA VAL A 46 1.19 -4.83 -10.16
C VAL A 46 1.00 -4.97 -8.65
N LEU A 47 0.94 -6.21 -8.17
CA LEU A 47 0.76 -6.51 -6.74
C LEU A 47 1.93 -7.32 -6.21
N TYR A 48 2.53 -6.84 -5.12
CA TYR A 48 3.59 -7.55 -4.41
C TYR A 48 3.15 -7.94 -3.00
N GLN A 49 3.61 -9.12 -2.57
CA GLN A 49 3.54 -9.53 -1.18
C GLN A 49 4.70 -8.88 -0.43
N VAL A 50 4.41 -8.13 0.63
CA VAL A 50 5.46 -7.51 1.45
C VAL A 50 5.82 -8.42 2.62
N ASP A 51 4.82 -8.82 3.42
CA ASP A 51 5.03 -9.66 4.59
C ASP A 51 5.50 -11.07 4.18
N GLY A 52 6.71 -11.40 4.63
CA GLY A 52 7.29 -12.72 4.39
C GLY A 52 7.97 -12.89 3.03
N ASP A 53 7.92 -11.89 2.16
CA ASP A 53 8.60 -11.93 0.86
C ASP A 53 9.62 -10.79 0.75
N ILE A 54 9.17 -9.54 0.57
CA ILE A 54 10.10 -8.40 0.47
C ILE A 54 10.72 -8.10 1.83
N ILE A 55 9.92 -8.12 2.89
CA ILE A 55 10.38 -7.90 4.26
C ILE A 55 10.07 -9.16 5.08
N THR A 56 11.10 -9.75 5.68
CA THR A 56 10.96 -11.02 6.41
C THR A 56 11.09 -10.87 7.92
N THR A 57 11.48 -9.70 8.43
CA THR A 57 11.66 -9.44 9.87
C THR A 57 11.01 -8.12 10.26
N GLY A 58 10.60 -8.02 11.53
CA GLY A 58 10.01 -6.81 12.09
C GLY A 58 8.56 -6.59 11.69
N ASP A 59 8.03 -5.42 12.05
CA ASP A 59 6.69 -5.03 11.67
C ASP A 59 6.63 -4.68 10.19
N LYS A 60 5.65 -5.24 9.48
CA LYS A 60 5.50 -5.08 8.04
C LYS A 60 4.04 -5.24 7.64
N CYS A 61 3.62 -4.50 6.63
CA CYS A 61 2.27 -4.61 6.10
C CYS A 61 2.15 -5.79 5.12
N ASP A 62 0.93 -6.13 4.73
CA ASP A 62 0.66 -7.30 3.89
C ASP A 62 1.06 -7.11 2.44
N LYS A 63 0.63 -6.03 1.81
CA LYS A 63 0.67 -5.88 0.36
C LYS A 63 1.17 -4.52 -0.09
N LEU A 64 1.74 -4.50 -1.30
CA LEU A 64 2.09 -3.29 -2.02
C LEU A 64 1.46 -3.33 -3.41
N VAL A 65 0.65 -2.33 -3.73
CA VAL A 65 0.11 -2.13 -5.07
C VAL A 65 0.84 -0.96 -5.71
N LEU A 66 1.34 -1.16 -6.91
CA LEU A 66 1.95 -0.09 -7.70
C LEU A 66 1.12 0.12 -8.96
N VAL A 67 0.74 1.36 -9.22
CA VAL A 67 -0.04 1.73 -10.40
C VAL A 67 0.77 2.73 -11.21
N LYS A 68 0.96 2.43 -12.50
CA LYS A 68 1.71 3.32 -13.38
C LYS A 68 0.79 4.45 -13.84
N LEU A 69 1.10 5.67 -13.42
CA LEU A 69 0.27 6.84 -13.72
C LEU A 69 0.64 7.48 -15.06
N SER A 70 1.93 7.43 -15.43
CA SER A 70 2.44 8.08 -16.62
C SER A 70 3.74 7.41 -17.05
N SER A 71 4.02 7.39 -18.36
CA SER A 71 5.26 6.84 -18.91
C SER A 71 6.31 7.92 -19.15
N GLU A 72 5.88 9.14 -19.52
CA GLU A 72 6.80 10.26 -19.82
C GLU A 72 6.23 11.58 -19.29
N PRO A 73 6.75 12.07 -18.16
CA PRO A 73 7.74 11.41 -17.29
C PRO A 73 7.14 10.20 -16.59
N GLU A 74 7.99 9.24 -16.20
CA GLU A 74 7.54 8.04 -15.51
C GLU A 74 7.07 8.41 -14.10
N LYS A 75 5.82 8.09 -13.81
CA LYS A 75 5.18 8.37 -12.52
C LYS A 75 4.36 7.18 -12.07
N TRP A 76 4.42 6.90 -10.77
CA TRP A 76 3.74 5.77 -10.16
C TRP A 76 2.97 6.19 -8.92
N ALA A 77 1.92 5.45 -8.61
CA ALA A 77 1.26 5.47 -7.31
C ALA A 77 1.76 4.27 -6.52
N GLU A 78 2.16 4.51 -5.28
CA GLU A 78 2.62 3.51 -4.32
C GLU A 78 1.58 3.39 -3.22
N ILE A 79 0.95 2.22 -3.11
CA ILE A 79 -0.14 1.98 -2.16
C ILE A 79 0.21 0.80 -1.28
N PHE A 80 0.48 1.06 0.00
CA PHE A 80 0.70 0.01 0.99
C PHE A 80 -0.63 -0.35 1.64
N VAL A 81 -0.91 -1.64 1.77
CA VAL A 81 -2.19 -2.15 2.26
C VAL A 81 -1.96 -3.14 3.39
N GLU A 82 -2.66 -2.91 4.49
CA GLU A 82 -2.73 -3.84 5.61
C GLU A 82 -4.15 -4.35 5.76
N LEU A 83 -4.32 -5.67 5.74
CA LEU A 83 -5.62 -6.34 5.79
C LEU A 83 -5.79 -6.92 7.20
N LYS A 84 -6.28 -6.10 8.14
CA LYS A 84 -6.19 -6.42 9.56
C LYS A 84 -7.45 -6.98 10.21
N GLY A 85 -8.60 -6.54 9.77
CA GLY A 85 -9.86 -6.93 10.39
C GLY A 85 -10.22 -6.13 11.63
N LYS A 86 -9.36 -6.01 12.65
CA LYS A 86 -9.71 -5.35 13.91
C LYS A 86 -8.66 -4.39 14.46
N ASP A 87 -7.43 -4.82 14.63
CA ASP A 87 -6.41 -4.03 15.35
C ASP A 87 -5.81 -2.94 14.45
N VAL A 88 -6.52 -1.82 14.33
CA VAL A 88 -6.10 -0.69 13.48
C VAL A 88 -4.81 -0.05 14.00
N GLY A 89 -4.63 0.05 15.31
CA GLY A 89 -3.40 0.61 15.89
C GLY A 89 -2.15 -0.15 15.47
N HIS A 90 -2.20 -1.48 15.54
CA HIS A 90 -1.09 -2.32 15.10
C HIS A 90 -0.89 -2.26 13.58
N ALA A 91 -2.00 -2.21 12.83
CA ALA A 91 -1.94 -2.05 11.38
C ALA A 91 -1.20 -0.78 10.98
N LEU A 92 -1.44 0.33 11.67
CA LEU A 92 -0.74 1.59 11.39
C LEU A 92 0.75 1.49 11.69
N THR A 93 1.13 0.79 12.77
CA THR A 93 2.55 0.53 13.08
C THR A 93 3.22 -0.27 11.96
N GLN A 94 2.54 -1.31 11.45
CA GLN A 94 3.06 -2.13 10.36
C GLN A 94 3.27 -1.30 9.09
N LEU A 95 2.33 -0.43 8.76
CA LEU A 95 2.45 0.47 7.61
C LEU A 95 3.63 1.43 7.78
N ILE A 96 3.73 2.09 8.94
CA ILE A 96 4.80 3.05 9.20
C ILE A 96 6.17 2.40 9.07
N GLU A 97 6.36 1.23 9.67
CA GLU A 97 7.65 0.55 9.64
C GLU A 97 8.02 0.06 8.23
N THR A 98 7.03 -0.40 7.46
CA THR A 98 7.23 -0.80 6.06
C THR A 98 7.67 0.39 5.21
N ILE A 99 6.97 1.51 5.32
CA ILE A 99 7.22 2.71 4.52
C ILE A 99 8.64 3.25 4.70
N LYS A 100 9.24 3.04 5.87
CA LYS A 100 10.59 3.52 6.17
C LYS A 100 11.70 2.75 5.43
N HIS A 101 11.41 1.60 4.87
CA HIS A 101 12.42 0.82 4.14
C HIS A 101 12.87 1.53 2.87
N PRO A 102 14.21 1.69 2.67
CA PRO A 102 14.74 2.40 1.50
C PRO A 102 14.34 1.78 0.16
N ILE A 103 14.07 0.47 0.12
CA ILE A 103 13.72 -0.22 -1.13
C ILE A 103 12.45 0.34 -1.77
N PHE A 104 11.59 1.02 -1.00
CA PHE A 104 10.36 1.63 -1.50
C PHE A 104 10.48 3.12 -1.80
N LYS A 105 11.64 3.73 -1.56
CA LYS A 105 11.81 5.20 -1.69
C LYS A 105 12.38 5.57 -3.05
N HIS A 106 11.51 6.00 -3.96
CA HIS A 106 11.90 6.39 -5.32
C HIS A 106 11.16 7.65 -5.74
N GLN A 107 11.85 8.53 -6.47
CA GLN A 107 11.28 9.80 -6.93
C GLN A 107 10.13 9.61 -7.90
N THR A 108 10.06 8.48 -8.58
CA THR A 108 8.95 8.17 -9.48
C THR A 108 7.62 7.94 -8.75
N ASN A 109 7.64 7.72 -7.44
CA ASN A 109 6.43 7.58 -6.64
C ASN A 109 5.83 8.96 -6.36
N GLU A 110 4.92 9.40 -7.22
CA GLU A 110 4.27 10.70 -7.10
C GLU A 110 3.08 10.67 -6.15
N VAL A 111 2.27 9.62 -6.22
CA VAL A 111 1.15 9.40 -5.32
C VAL A 111 1.53 8.31 -4.32
N LYS A 112 1.39 8.61 -3.02
CA LYS A 112 1.77 7.68 -1.96
C LYS A 112 0.60 7.52 -0.99
N ARG A 113 0.13 6.30 -0.82
CA ARG A 113 -1.05 5.99 -0.03
C ARG A 113 -0.80 4.86 0.95
N ALA A 114 -1.40 4.97 2.13
CA ALA A 114 -1.44 3.93 3.15
C ALA A 114 -2.89 3.56 3.43
N ARG A 115 -3.22 2.29 3.33
CA ARG A 115 -4.59 1.79 3.47
C ARG A 115 -4.66 0.70 4.53
N VAL A 116 -5.64 0.81 5.43
CA VAL A 116 -6.00 -0.26 6.36
C VAL A 116 -7.40 -0.73 5.99
N VAL A 117 -7.55 -2.03 5.75
CA VAL A 117 -8.88 -2.63 5.56
C VAL A 117 -9.24 -3.35 6.84
N ALA A 118 -10.32 -2.93 7.49
CA ALA A 118 -10.75 -3.47 8.77
C ALA A 118 -12.28 -3.52 8.84
N THR A 119 -12.79 -4.48 9.63
CA THR A 119 -14.24 -4.63 9.83
C THR A 119 -14.81 -3.55 10.75
N SER A 120 -13.96 -2.98 11.61
CA SER A 120 -14.36 -1.88 12.48
C SER A 120 -13.17 -0.96 12.75
N PHE A 121 -13.48 0.32 12.95
CA PHE A 121 -12.49 1.35 13.27
C PHE A 121 -12.85 2.01 14.59
N PRO A 122 -11.88 2.24 15.50
CA PRO A 122 -12.17 2.97 16.73
C PRO A 122 -12.51 4.44 16.42
N ALA A 123 -13.34 5.05 17.28
CA ALA A 123 -13.65 6.46 17.16
C ALA A 123 -12.38 7.29 17.37
N ASN A 124 -12.18 8.32 16.53
CA ASN A 124 -10.96 9.13 16.54
C ASN A 124 -10.67 9.75 17.91
N LYS A 125 -11.69 10.27 18.58
CA LYS A 125 -11.52 10.96 19.86
C LYS A 125 -11.16 10.03 21.03
N SER A 126 -11.39 8.74 20.89
CA SER A 126 -11.15 7.77 21.96
C SER A 126 -9.79 7.09 21.89
N ASN A 127 -8.97 7.38 20.87
CA ASN A 127 -7.68 6.70 20.72
C ASN A 127 -6.59 7.66 20.25
N PRO A 128 -5.93 8.37 21.18
CA PRO A 128 -4.86 9.32 20.82
C PRO A 128 -3.66 8.66 20.12
N ASP A 129 -3.38 7.40 20.42
CA ASP A 129 -2.27 6.68 19.81
C ASP A 129 -2.49 6.48 18.30
N ILE A 130 -3.71 6.09 17.92
CA ILE A 130 -4.07 5.95 16.51
C ILE A 130 -3.98 7.29 15.79
N GLU A 131 -4.48 8.37 16.40
CA GLU A 131 -4.40 9.70 15.81
C GLU A 131 -2.96 10.16 15.61
N ARG A 132 -2.08 9.86 16.55
CA ARG A 132 -0.66 10.19 16.44
C ARG A 132 0.00 9.44 15.28
N LYS A 133 -0.33 8.17 15.10
CA LYS A 133 0.20 7.35 14.00
C LYS A 133 -0.27 7.86 12.63
N LYS A 134 -1.52 8.31 12.53
CA LYS A 134 -2.02 8.93 11.30
C LYS A 134 -1.22 10.18 10.95
N ILE A 135 -0.87 10.98 11.95
CA ILE A 135 -0.04 12.17 11.74
C ILE A 135 1.36 11.79 11.25
N VAL A 136 1.94 10.72 11.78
CA VAL A 136 3.25 10.21 11.32
C VAL A 136 3.18 9.85 9.84
N LEU A 137 2.14 9.13 9.41
CA LEU A 137 1.95 8.78 8.00
C LEU A 137 1.87 10.02 7.12
N LEU A 138 1.10 11.02 7.55
CA LEU A 138 0.98 12.27 6.80
C LEU A 138 2.35 12.97 6.66
N ARG A 139 3.13 13.02 7.74
CA ARG A 139 4.47 13.61 7.73
C ARG A 139 5.46 12.86 6.83
N LEU A 140 5.25 11.56 6.67
CA LEU A 140 6.03 10.75 5.73
C LEU A 140 5.59 10.93 4.28
N GLY A 141 4.57 11.73 4.03
CA GLY A 141 4.06 12.04 2.69
C GLY A 141 3.00 11.07 2.17
N PHE A 142 2.38 10.31 3.06
CA PHE A 142 1.37 9.30 2.68
C PHE A 142 -0.04 9.75 3.05
N GLU A 143 -0.96 9.57 2.10
CA GLU A 143 -2.39 9.77 2.34
C GLU A 143 -2.96 8.50 2.99
N TYR A 144 -3.43 8.63 4.22
CA TYR A 144 -4.05 7.52 4.92
C TYR A 144 -5.56 7.48 4.69
N LYS A 145 -6.10 6.26 4.49
CA LYS A 145 -7.54 6.02 4.47
C LYS A 145 -7.84 4.63 5.02
N GLY A 146 -8.82 4.55 5.94
CA GLY A 146 -9.38 3.29 6.39
C GLY A 146 -10.53 2.88 5.49
N LEU A 147 -10.63 1.60 5.19
CA LEU A 147 -11.67 1.04 4.31
C LEU A 147 -12.31 -0.17 4.98
N LYS A 148 -13.61 -0.33 4.76
CA LYS A 148 -14.29 -1.57 5.13
C LYS A 148 -14.12 -2.60 4.02
N PRO A 149 -14.25 -3.93 4.32
CA PRO A 149 -13.89 -4.98 3.34
C PRO A 149 -14.66 -4.91 2.04
N LYS A 150 -15.77 -4.39 1.88
CA LYS A 150 -16.51 -4.32 0.61
C LYS A 150 -16.45 -2.94 -0.04
N GLN A 151 -15.68 -2.03 0.51
CA GLN A 151 -15.57 -0.68 0.01
C GLN A 151 -14.44 -0.62 -1.02
N PHE A 152 -14.70 -0.02 -2.18
CA PHE A 152 -13.67 0.20 -3.19
C PHE A 152 -12.78 1.38 -2.85
N ASP A 153 -11.47 1.22 -3.05
CA ASP A 153 -10.55 2.33 -3.17
C ASP A 153 -10.51 2.75 -4.64
N LEU A 154 -10.12 3.99 -4.92
CA LEU A 154 -10.19 4.55 -6.28
C LEU A 154 -8.87 5.20 -6.68
N ILE A 155 -8.48 4.99 -7.93
CA ILE A 155 -7.35 5.71 -8.52
C ILE A 155 -7.51 5.94 -10.01
#